data_df6a4bf312d6194a978586b2f7b1db35
#
_entry.id   df6a4bf312d6194a978586b2f7b1db35
#
_cell.length_a   1.000
_cell.length_b   1.000
_cell.length_c   1.000
_cell.angle_alpha   90.00
_cell.angle_beta   90.00
_cell.angle_gamma   90.00
#
_symmetry.space_group_name_H-M   'P 1'
#
loop_
_entity.id
_entity.type
_entity.pdbx_description
1 polymer ?
#
loop_
_entity_poly.entity_id
_entity_poly.type
_entity_poly.pdbx_seq_one_letter_code
_entity_poly.pdbx_strand_id
1 'polypeptide(L)'
;MTAVFWQRDYPSANSVLLPGSRPVLVDTGFGPDAPAMLDWLAAQHVALSGLRVFNTHAHSDHVGGNAALAHYGVPNACSRAEATRGPDACRAQYLAQPIEAYAVAVVLEPGTVIDTGAGRWTVLATPGHTAGHCSLTDGDTLVLGDALHGADVGWLDVMRDGPGALDAAADTIDRLAALPARVGYSGHGPAITDLPAAIGRARRRIARWRQDPQQIAWHACKRIFSHMLMLECGLTEARLVPTLASMPWFGANAAMLGFSPDAFAAALVTESLRADAVAWRDGVLVATAPHRVPPPHWAQGPTRPADWPAQPMPAQCLPDQSSPVWR
;
A
#
# COMPACT_ATOMS: atom_id res chain seq x y z
N MET A 1 17.27 -16.73 9.87
CA MET A 1 16.88 -16.91 8.44
C MET A 1 16.60 -15.54 7.88
N THR A 2 17.01 -15.27 6.64
CA THR A 2 16.83 -13.98 5.98
C THR A 2 15.39 -13.83 5.52
N ALA A 3 14.80 -12.63 5.61
CA ALA A 3 13.50 -12.32 5.05
C ALA A 3 13.47 -12.63 3.54
N VAL A 4 12.35 -13.16 3.03
CA VAL A 4 12.17 -13.48 1.61
C VAL A 4 11.33 -12.40 0.98
N PHE A 5 11.94 -11.64 0.07
CA PHE A 5 11.31 -10.53 -0.62
C PHE A 5 10.68 -11.02 -1.93
N TRP A 6 9.39 -10.75 -2.10
CA TRP A 6 8.68 -11.00 -3.34
C TRP A 6 8.34 -9.67 -4.01
N GLN A 7 9.17 -9.28 -4.95
CA GLN A 7 8.90 -8.12 -5.78
C GLN A 7 7.78 -8.44 -6.77
N ARG A 8 6.79 -7.55 -6.83
CA ARG A 8 5.65 -7.64 -7.75
C ARG A 8 5.57 -6.41 -8.65
N ASP A 9 4.90 -6.58 -9.77
CA ASP A 9 4.52 -5.48 -10.65
C ASP A 9 3.24 -4.80 -10.15
N TYR A 10 3.09 -3.51 -10.43
CA TYR A 10 1.80 -2.84 -10.24
C TYR A 10 0.67 -3.65 -10.92
N PRO A 11 -0.57 -3.58 -10.44
CA PRO A 11 -1.04 -2.76 -9.33
C PRO A 11 -0.82 -3.37 -7.94
N SER A 12 -0.07 -4.45 -7.79
CA SER A 12 0.20 -5.12 -6.51
C SER A 12 1.36 -4.48 -5.78
N ALA A 13 1.24 -4.35 -4.47
CA ALA A 13 2.40 -4.10 -3.63
C ALA A 13 3.24 -5.36 -3.45
N ASN A 14 4.51 -5.17 -3.14
CA ASN A 14 5.43 -6.23 -2.77
C ASN A 14 5.00 -6.93 -1.48
N SER A 15 5.43 -8.17 -1.30
CA SER A 15 5.29 -8.88 -0.03
C SER A 15 6.63 -9.30 0.52
N VAL A 16 6.71 -9.38 1.85
CA VAL A 16 7.90 -9.90 2.54
C VAL A 16 7.48 -11.04 3.46
N LEU A 17 8.03 -12.22 3.24
CA LEU A 17 7.86 -13.34 4.16
C LEU A 17 9.00 -13.30 5.20
N LEU A 18 8.62 -13.24 6.47
CA LEU A 18 9.50 -13.39 7.62
C LEU A 18 9.42 -14.86 8.06
N PRO A 19 10.45 -15.68 7.72
CA PRO A 19 10.35 -17.12 7.95
C PRO A 19 10.57 -17.51 9.41
N GLY A 20 10.19 -18.74 9.75
CA GLY A 20 10.36 -19.32 11.08
C GLY A 20 9.31 -20.36 11.38
N SER A 21 9.26 -20.83 12.61
CA SER A 21 8.20 -21.76 13.06
C SER A 21 6.83 -21.07 13.21
N ARG A 22 6.83 -19.75 13.25
CA ARG A 22 5.64 -18.88 13.28
C ARG A 22 5.79 -17.79 12.23
N PRO A 23 5.73 -18.14 10.93
CA PRO A 23 6.04 -17.21 9.84
C PRO A 23 5.04 -16.04 9.79
N VAL A 24 5.51 -14.90 9.27
CA VAL A 24 4.70 -13.71 9.05
C VAL A 24 4.84 -13.27 7.61
N LEU A 25 3.71 -13.09 6.93
CA LEU A 25 3.64 -12.42 5.63
C LEU A 25 3.37 -10.94 5.89
N VAL A 26 4.24 -10.07 5.40
CA VAL A 26 4.02 -8.62 5.42
C VAL A 26 3.43 -8.21 4.08
N ASP A 27 2.24 -7.64 4.13
CA ASP A 27 1.38 -7.24 3.01
C ASP A 27 1.02 -8.38 2.05
N THR A 28 -0.21 -8.34 1.56
CA THR A 28 -0.82 -9.45 0.81
C THR A 28 -1.07 -9.11 -0.67
N GLY A 29 -0.76 -7.86 -1.06
CA GLY A 29 -0.87 -7.42 -2.43
C GLY A 29 -2.28 -7.07 -2.89
N PHE A 30 -2.45 -6.96 -4.19
CA PHE A 30 -3.70 -6.66 -4.88
C PHE A 30 -4.65 -7.87 -4.87
N GLY A 31 -5.96 -7.66 -4.66
CA GLY A 31 -6.93 -8.74 -4.48
C GLY A 31 -6.92 -9.82 -5.56
N PRO A 32 -6.98 -9.49 -6.85
CA PRO A 32 -6.89 -10.46 -7.94
C PRO A 32 -5.61 -11.31 -7.96
N ASP A 33 -4.57 -10.89 -7.24
CA ASP A 33 -3.31 -11.64 -7.13
C ASP A 33 -3.30 -12.67 -5.99
N ALA A 34 -4.40 -12.80 -5.24
CA ALA A 34 -4.49 -13.73 -4.12
C ALA A 34 -4.14 -15.20 -4.51
N PRO A 35 -4.58 -15.75 -5.65
CA PRO A 35 -4.14 -17.10 -6.07
C PRO A 35 -2.62 -17.19 -6.22
N ALA A 36 -1.99 -16.22 -6.89
CA ALA A 36 -0.54 -16.20 -7.07
C ALA A 36 0.20 -16.06 -5.74
N MET A 37 -0.38 -15.36 -4.77
CA MET A 37 0.16 -15.28 -3.40
C MET A 37 0.13 -16.64 -2.71
N LEU A 38 -0.97 -17.37 -2.81
CA LEU A 38 -1.09 -18.71 -2.23
C LEU A 38 -0.09 -19.69 -2.88
N ASP A 39 0.06 -19.66 -4.20
CA ASP A 39 1.03 -20.46 -4.92
C ASP A 39 2.47 -20.13 -4.50
N TRP A 40 2.76 -18.83 -4.34
CA TRP A 40 4.09 -18.40 -3.87
C TRP A 40 4.36 -18.86 -2.44
N LEU A 41 3.40 -18.76 -1.51
CA LEU A 41 3.53 -19.27 -0.14
C LEU A 41 3.77 -20.79 -0.13
N ALA A 42 3.06 -21.53 -0.97
CA ALA A 42 3.26 -22.98 -1.13
C ALA A 42 4.67 -23.30 -1.65
N ALA A 43 5.17 -22.54 -2.63
CA ALA A 43 6.54 -22.66 -3.14
C ALA A 43 7.61 -22.32 -2.09
N GLN A 44 7.30 -21.49 -1.11
CA GLN A 44 8.15 -21.22 0.06
C GLN A 44 7.98 -22.27 1.18
N HIS A 45 7.21 -23.32 0.96
CA HIS A 45 6.89 -24.38 1.94
C HIS A 45 6.24 -23.85 3.22
N VAL A 46 5.43 -22.77 3.12
CA VAL A 46 4.73 -22.18 4.26
C VAL A 46 3.39 -22.88 4.47
N ALA A 47 3.23 -23.48 5.64
CA ALA A 47 1.93 -24.00 6.07
C ALA A 47 1.02 -22.86 6.53
N LEU A 48 -0.16 -22.72 5.92
CA LEU A 48 -1.09 -21.65 6.23
C LEU A 48 -1.59 -21.71 7.69
N SER A 49 -1.67 -22.89 8.30
CA SER A 49 -2.11 -23.08 9.69
C SER A 49 -1.21 -22.39 10.74
N GLY A 50 0.03 -22.08 10.40
CA GLY A 50 0.97 -21.36 11.27
C GLY A 50 1.28 -19.94 10.81
N LEU A 51 0.77 -19.55 9.65
CA LEU A 51 1.02 -18.24 9.05
C LEU A 51 0.23 -17.15 9.79
N ARG A 52 0.84 -15.96 9.85
CA ARG A 52 0.22 -14.71 10.30
C ARG A 52 0.46 -13.64 9.25
N VAL A 53 -0.43 -12.66 9.15
CA VAL A 53 -0.26 -11.50 8.28
C VAL A 53 -0.02 -10.25 9.10
N PHE A 54 0.92 -9.43 8.70
CA PHE A 54 1.07 -8.06 9.17
C PHE A 54 0.87 -7.11 7.99
N ASN A 55 -0.04 -6.14 8.10
CA ASN A 55 -0.21 -5.11 7.10
C ASN A 55 0.47 -3.82 7.55
N THR A 56 1.31 -3.27 6.68
CA THR A 56 1.98 -1.98 6.92
C THR A 56 0.97 -0.85 7.00
N HIS A 57 -0.06 -0.90 6.15
CA HIS A 57 -1.19 0.02 6.11
C HIS A 57 -2.36 -0.60 5.31
N ALA A 58 -3.49 0.09 5.23
CA ALA A 58 -4.74 -0.47 4.69
C ALA A 58 -5.06 -0.03 3.25
N HIS A 59 -4.07 0.30 2.40
CA HIS A 59 -4.34 0.49 0.98
C HIS A 59 -4.63 -0.84 0.28
N SER A 60 -5.47 -0.77 -0.76
CA SER A 60 -6.06 -1.93 -1.43
C SER A 60 -5.04 -2.89 -2.03
N ASP A 61 -3.93 -2.38 -2.47
CA ASP A 61 -2.82 -3.13 -3.07
C ASP A 61 -1.88 -3.77 -2.03
N HIS A 62 -2.08 -3.47 -0.73
CA HIS A 62 -1.37 -4.08 0.40
C HIS A 62 -2.22 -5.10 1.15
N VAL A 63 -3.55 -4.93 1.17
CA VAL A 63 -4.47 -5.77 1.96
C VAL A 63 -5.38 -6.65 1.11
N GLY A 64 -5.27 -6.59 -0.20
CA GLY A 64 -6.20 -7.24 -1.12
C GLY A 64 -6.29 -8.76 -0.96
N GLY A 65 -5.22 -9.42 -0.54
CA GLY A 65 -5.19 -10.87 -0.28
C GLY A 65 -5.64 -11.27 1.12
N ASN A 66 -5.95 -10.31 2.02
CA ASN A 66 -6.30 -10.62 3.42
C ASN A 66 -7.54 -11.52 3.53
N ALA A 67 -8.58 -11.25 2.76
CA ALA A 67 -9.80 -12.06 2.78
C ALA A 67 -9.54 -13.51 2.35
N ALA A 68 -8.67 -13.70 1.36
CA ALA A 68 -8.24 -15.01 0.91
C ALA A 68 -7.57 -15.79 2.03
N LEU A 69 -6.63 -15.18 2.74
CA LEU A 69 -5.93 -15.82 3.84
C LEU A 69 -6.83 -16.03 5.06
N ALA A 70 -7.74 -15.09 5.35
CA ALA A 70 -8.72 -15.24 6.42
C ALA A 70 -9.64 -16.45 6.20
N HIS A 71 -9.95 -16.79 4.94
CA HIS A 71 -10.67 -18.00 4.60
C HIS A 71 -9.98 -19.28 5.11
N TYR A 72 -8.66 -19.30 5.14
CA TYR A 72 -7.85 -20.40 5.68
C TYR A 72 -7.57 -20.26 7.18
N GLY A 73 -8.23 -19.32 7.86
CA GLY A 73 -8.02 -19.08 9.29
C GLY A 73 -6.73 -18.34 9.63
N VAL A 74 -6.05 -17.75 8.64
CA VAL A 74 -4.83 -16.98 8.85
C VAL A 74 -5.19 -15.63 9.48
N PRO A 75 -4.70 -15.31 10.69
CA PRO A 75 -4.98 -14.05 11.34
C PRO A 75 -4.12 -12.93 10.74
N ASN A 76 -4.70 -11.74 10.62
CA ASN A 76 -4.00 -10.54 10.24
C ASN A 76 -3.87 -9.54 11.39
N ALA A 77 -2.88 -8.68 11.30
CA ALA A 77 -2.63 -7.59 12.24
C ALA A 77 -2.23 -6.32 11.51
N CYS A 78 -2.58 -5.19 12.09
CA CYS A 78 -2.13 -3.86 11.66
C CYS A 78 -2.10 -2.91 12.88
N SER A 79 -1.74 -1.65 12.66
CA SER A 79 -1.84 -0.63 13.69
C SER A 79 -3.29 -0.31 14.04
N ARG A 80 -3.52 0.29 15.22
CA ARG A 80 -4.86 0.72 15.66
C ARG A 80 -5.51 1.69 14.68
N ALA A 81 -4.75 2.65 14.15
CA ALA A 81 -5.30 3.62 13.23
C ALA A 81 -5.75 2.97 11.90
N GLU A 82 -5.00 2.00 11.39
CA GLU A 82 -5.39 1.25 10.19
C GLU A 82 -6.57 0.31 10.46
N ALA A 83 -6.61 -0.34 11.62
CA ALA A 83 -7.74 -1.18 12.04
C ALA A 83 -9.05 -0.36 12.17
N THR A 84 -8.98 0.87 12.68
CA THR A 84 -10.13 1.77 12.80
C THR A 84 -10.64 2.22 11.42
N ARG A 85 -9.75 2.38 10.45
CA ARG A 85 -10.13 2.65 9.06
C ARG A 85 -10.88 1.49 8.43
N GLY A 86 -10.50 0.26 8.78
CA GLY A 86 -11.14 -0.98 8.37
C GLY A 86 -11.20 -1.22 6.86
N PRO A 87 -11.70 -2.37 6.42
CA PRO A 87 -11.85 -2.69 5.01
C PRO A 87 -12.85 -1.78 4.29
N ASP A 88 -13.82 -1.19 4.99
CA ASP A 88 -14.75 -0.22 4.39
C ASP A 88 -14.05 1.08 3.99
N ALA A 89 -13.00 1.48 4.70
CA ALA A 89 -12.19 2.62 4.30
C ALA A 89 -11.46 2.37 2.97
N CYS A 90 -11.06 1.15 2.69
CA CYS A 90 -10.46 0.78 1.41
C CYS A 90 -11.46 0.88 0.26
N ARG A 91 -12.74 0.53 0.49
CA ARG A 91 -13.81 0.69 -0.51
C ARG A 91 -14.16 2.15 -0.78
N ALA A 92 -14.12 2.98 0.25
CA ALA A 92 -14.37 4.42 0.16
C ALA A 92 -13.15 5.20 -0.32
N GLN A 93 -12.02 4.51 -0.49
CA GLN A 93 -10.77 5.13 -0.88
C GLN A 93 -10.74 5.52 -2.34
N TYR A 94 -9.87 6.47 -2.57
CA TYR A 94 -9.40 7.11 -3.77
C TYR A 94 -9.83 6.50 -5.10
N LEU A 95 -9.82 5.16 -5.24
CA LEU A 95 -9.99 4.46 -6.49
C LEU A 95 -11.29 3.66 -6.56
N ALA A 96 -12.16 3.77 -5.55
CA ALA A 96 -13.41 3.00 -5.46
C ALA A 96 -13.18 1.48 -5.74
N GLN A 97 -12.01 0.95 -5.35
CA GLN A 97 -11.64 -0.43 -5.62
C GLN A 97 -12.46 -1.39 -4.77
N PRO A 98 -13.05 -2.42 -5.36
CA PRO A 98 -13.69 -3.46 -4.58
C PRO A 98 -12.59 -4.27 -3.87
N ILE A 99 -12.67 -4.32 -2.55
CA ILE A 99 -11.87 -5.22 -1.71
C ILE A 99 -12.84 -6.18 -1.05
N GLU A 100 -12.51 -7.47 -1.07
CA GLU A 100 -13.25 -8.44 -0.29
C GLU A 100 -13.11 -8.12 1.20
N ALA A 101 -14.21 -8.15 1.92
CA ALA A 101 -14.22 -7.79 3.32
C ALA A 101 -13.42 -8.81 4.16
N TYR A 102 -12.67 -8.32 5.12
CA TYR A 102 -11.93 -9.11 6.10
C TYR A 102 -12.02 -8.45 7.48
N ALA A 103 -11.82 -9.21 8.54
CA ALA A 103 -11.71 -8.67 9.89
C ALA A 103 -10.24 -8.51 10.28
N VAL A 104 -9.90 -7.42 10.97
CA VAL A 104 -8.58 -7.28 11.61
C VAL A 104 -8.58 -8.14 12.88
N ALA A 105 -7.72 -9.16 12.89
CA ALA A 105 -7.66 -10.10 14.00
C ALA A 105 -6.90 -9.54 15.21
N VAL A 106 -5.85 -8.73 14.98
CA VAL A 106 -5.02 -8.19 16.08
C VAL A 106 -4.58 -6.76 15.75
N VAL A 107 -4.60 -5.91 16.77
CA VAL A 107 -3.99 -4.58 16.72
C VAL A 107 -2.61 -4.65 17.37
N LEU A 108 -1.58 -4.21 16.64
CA LEU A 108 -0.22 -4.12 17.15
C LEU A 108 0.17 -2.66 17.35
N GLU A 109 0.69 -2.36 18.54
CA GLU A 109 1.20 -1.04 18.85
C GLU A 109 2.69 -0.91 18.45
N PRO A 110 3.16 0.26 18.09
CA PRO A 110 4.59 0.51 17.87
C PRO A 110 5.43 0.08 19.08
N GLY A 111 6.59 -0.53 18.82
CA GLY A 111 7.44 -1.14 19.83
C GLY A 111 7.11 -2.61 20.12
N THR A 112 5.96 -3.12 19.64
CA THR A 112 5.68 -4.57 19.74
C THR A 112 6.73 -5.37 18.99
N VAL A 113 7.19 -6.46 19.60
CA VAL A 113 8.13 -7.39 18.98
C VAL A 113 7.38 -8.62 18.49
N ILE A 114 7.44 -8.86 17.20
CA ILE A 114 6.91 -10.05 16.55
C ILE A 114 8.02 -11.10 16.51
N ASP A 115 7.82 -12.22 17.17
CA ASP A 115 8.73 -13.36 17.15
C ASP A 115 8.25 -14.37 16.10
N THR A 116 9.10 -14.67 15.12
CA THR A 116 8.83 -15.67 14.07
C THR A 116 9.34 -17.05 14.43
N GLY A 117 10.03 -17.21 15.57
CA GLY A 117 10.75 -18.41 15.93
C GLY A 117 12.11 -18.56 15.24
N ALA A 118 12.43 -17.67 14.28
CA ALA A 118 13.72 -17.60 13.61
C ALA A 118 14.33 -16.19 13.65
N GLY A 119 13.57 -15.20 14.08
CA GLY A 119 13.98 -13.81 14.22
C GLY A 119 12.93 -12.99 14.97
N ARG A 120 13.34 -11.82 15.44
CA ARG A 120 12.50 -10.88 16.17
C ARG A 120 12.41 -9.58 15.39
N TRP A 121 11.19 -9.14 15.13
CA TRP A 121 10.89 -7.96 14.33
C TRP A 121 10.15 -6.94 15.16
N THR A 122 10.68 -5.74 15.25
CA THR A 122 10.05 -4.64 15.99
C THR A 122 9.13 -3.85 15.07
N VAL A 123 7.91 -3.60 15.52
CA VAL A 123 6.95 -2.70 14.84
C VAL A 123 7.39 -1.25 15.07
N LEU A 124 7.61 -0.52 14.00
CA LEU A 124 7.97 0.89 13.99
C LEU A 124 6.78 1.73 13.51
N ALA A 125 6.41 2.78 14.24
CA ALA A 125 5.51 3.79 13.70
C ALA A 125 6.23 4.58 12.60
N THR A 126 5.69 4.54 11.39
CA THR A 126 6.22 5.27 10.23
C THR A 126 5.12 6.07 9.52
N PRO A 127 4.40 6.96 10.26
CA PRO A 127 3.31 7.73 9.68
C PRO A 127 3.82 8.72 8.61
N GLY A 128 2.89 9.16 7.77
CA GLY A 128 3.11 10.11 6.69
C GLY A 128 2.34 9.72 5.44
N HIS A 129 2.66 8.56 4.85
CA HIS A 129 1.86 8.00 3.74
C HIS A 129 0.42 7.71 4.17
N THR A 130 0.24 7.07 5.30
CA THR A 130 -1.01 7.06 6.08
C THR A 130 -0.71 7.37 7.54
N ALA A 131 -1.70 7.85 8.29
CA ALA A 131 -1.52 8.19 9.70
C ALA A 131 -1.18 6.96 10.58
N GLY A 132 -1.61 5.78 10.18
CA GLY A 132 -1.38 4.52 10.89
C GLY A 132 -0.26 3.66 10.33
N HIS A 133 0.46 4.14 9.32
CA HIS A 133 1.49 3.34 8.66
C HIS A 133 2.54 2.83 9.65
N CYS A 134 2.89 1.54 9.51
CA CYS A 134 3.95 0.89 10.29
C CYS A 134 4.93 0.15 9.37
N SER A 135 6.19 0.15 9.79
CA SER A 135 7.27 -0.65 9.22
C SER A 135 7.73 -1.70 10.22
N LEU A 136 8.55 -2.66 9.79
CA LEU A 136 9.18 -3.65 10.66
C LEU A 136 10.70 -3.59 10.55
N THR A 137 11.41 -3.92 11.64
CA THR A 137 12.87 -4.08 11.61
C THR A 137 13.34 -5.21 12.52
N ASP A 138 14.40 -5.91 12.09
CA ASP A 138 15.19 -6.82 12.92
C ASP A 138 16.55 -6.21 13.34
N GLY A 139 16.76 -4.93 13.02
CA GLY A 139 18.00 -4.19 13.23
C GLY A 139 18.84 -4.03 11.95
N ASP A 140 18.97 -5.08 11.15
CA ASP A 140 19.75 -5.08 9.90
C ASP A 140 18.88 -4.81 8.66
N THR A 141 17.60 -5.16 8.73
CA THR A 141 16.62 -5.10 7.64
C THR A 141 15.45 -4.22 8.03
N LEU A 142 14.93 -3.46 7.06
CA LEU A 142 13.68 -2.71 7.16
C LEU A 142 12.65 -3.27 6.19
N VAL A 143 11.45 -3.59 6.66
CA VAL A 143 10.27 -3.77 5.81
C VAL A 143 9.47 -2.50 5.89
N LEU A 144 9.51 -1.72 4.82
CA LEU A 144 9.20 -0.29 4.82
C LEU A 144 7.74 0.03 4.43
N GLY A 145 7.04 -0.90 3.78
CA GLY A 145 5.79 -0.54 3.12
C GLY A 145 5.98 0.69 2.22
N ASP A 146 5.07 1.64 2.30
CA ASP A 146 5.11 2.86 1.49
C ASP A 146 5.69 4.08 2.23
N ALA A 147 6.38 3.88 3.36
CA ALA A 147 7.07 4.97 4.03
C ALA A 147 8.27 5.52 3.21
N LEU A 148 8.97 4.64 2.50
CA LEU A 148 10.14 4.98 1.68
C LEU A 148 10.26 4.06 0.48
N HIS A 149 10.48 4.63 -0.69
CA HIS A 149 10.81 3.91 -1.92
C HIS A 149 12.24 4.18 -2.35
N GLY A 150 12.79 3.33 -3.21
CA GLY A 150 14.16 3.51 -3.70
C GLY A 150 14.42 4.87 -4.36
N ALA A 151 13.47 5.39 -5.09
CA ALA A 151 13.59 6.66 -5.82
C ALA A 151 12.81 7.82 -5.18
N ASP A 152 11.90 7.56 -4.25
CA ASP A 152 10.94 8.56 -3.74
C ASP A 152 10.49 8.22 -2.31
N VAL A 153 9.58 9.01 -1.80
CA VAL A 153 8.78 8.75 -0.58
C VAL A 153 7.36 8.41 -1.01
N GLY A 154 6.62 7.63 -0.22
CA GLY A 154 5.20 7.38 -0.44
C GLY A 154 4.44 8.70 -0.61
N TRP A 155 3.45 8.73 -1.49
CA TRP A 155 2.61 9.91 -1.65
C TRP A 155 1.87 10.22 -0.33
N LEU A 156 1.65 11.50 -0.05
CA LEU A 156 0.98 11.95 1.17
C LEU A 156 -0.43 12.42 0.85
N ASP A 157 -1.39 11.97 1.65
CA ASP A 157 -2.76 12.42 1.54
C ASP A 157 -3.07 13.54 2.53
N VAL A 158 -2.63 14.74 2.18
CA VAL A 158 -2.89 15.92 3.00
C VAL A 158 -4.37 16.31 3.08
N MET A 159 -5.19 15.86 2.12
CA MET A 159 -6.64 16.09 2.15
C MET A 159 -7.33 15.25 3.21
N ARG A 160 -6.86 14.04 3.43
CA ARG A 160 -7.42 13.08 4.37
C ARG A 160 -6.74 13.13 5.73
N ASP A 161 -5.41 13.10 5.74
CA ASP A 161 -4.61 13.01 6.95
C ASP A 161 -4.17 14.39 7.48
N GLY A 162 -4.54 15.45 6.75
CA GLY A 162 -4.27 16.84 7.14
C GLY A 162 -2.83 17.29 6.85
N PRO A 163 -2.55 18.56 7.11
CA PRO A 163 -1.23 19.17 6.82
C PRO A 163 -0.09 18.56 7.64
N GLY A 164 -0.39 17.96 8.79
CA GLY A 164 0.60 17.27 9.64
C GLY A 164 1.23 16.03 8.99
N ALA A 165 0.65 15.49 7.91
CA ALA A 165 1.20 14.34 7.20
C ALA A 165 2.63 14.59 6.67
N LEU A 166 2.94 15.83 6.26
CA LEU A 166 4.29 16.18 5.79
C LEU A 166 5.33 16.13 6.91
N ASP A 167 5.01 16.65 8.07
CA ASP A 167 5.93 16.62 9.22
C ASP A 167 6.08 15.20 9.75
N ALA A 168 4.99 14.44 9.81
CA ALA A 168 5.03 13.02 10.16
C ALA A 168 5.92 12.20 9.22
N ALA A 169 5.86 12.46 7.90
CA ALA A 169 6.73 11.83 6.93
C ALA A 169 8.20 12.23 7.11
N ALA A 170 8.47 13.51 7.40
CA ALA A 170 9.82 14.00 7.67
C ALA A 170 10.43 13.31 8.91
N ASP A 171 9.68 13.26 10.01
CA ASP A 171 10.11 12.59 11.24
C ASP A 171 10.31 11.08 11.03
N THR A 172 9.47 10.47 10.19
CA THR A 172 9.63 9.06 9.80
C THR A 172 10.95 8.85 9.07
N ILE A 173 11.26 9.66 8.06
CA ILE A 173 12.51 9.55 7.29
C ILE A 173 13.74 9.77 8.20
N ASP A 174 13.66 10.71 9.14
CA ASP A 174 14.76 10.96 10.08
C ASP A 174 14.95 9.81 11.08
N ARG A 175 13.88 9.18 11.56
CA ARG A 175 13.96 7.97 12.39
C ARG A 175 14.53 6.79 11.63
N LEU A 176 14.09 6.55 10.38
CA LEU A 176 14.64 5.48 9.54
C LEU A 176 16.12 5.70 9.26
N ALA A 177 16.56 6.94 9.07
CA ALA A 177 17.97 7.29 8.87
C ALA A 177 18.86 7.00 10.07
N ALA A 178 18.31 6.98 11.28
CA ALA A 178 19.05 6.69 12.51
C ALA A 178 19.22 5.19 12.79
N LEU A 179 18.56 4.32 12.02
CA LEU A 179 18.64 2.88 12.20
C LEU A 179 19.88 2.30 11.47
N PRO A 180 20.53 1.28 12.03
CA PRO A 180 21.74 0.68 11.44
C PRO A 180 21.43 -0.28 10.27
N ALA A 181 20.23 -0.24 9.73
CA ALA A 181 19.78 -1.16 8.71
C ALA A 181 20.58 -1.03 7.40
N ARG A 182 20.79 -2.17 6.75
CA ARG A 182 21.58 -2.29 5.52
C ARG A 182 20.74 -2.49 4.27
N VAL A 183 19.53 -3.00 4.42
CA VAL A 183 18.62 -3.27 3.31
C VAL A 183 17.19 -2.84 3.70
N GLY A 184 16.46 -2.30 2.73
CA GLY A 184 15.05 -1.96 2.87
C GLY A 184 14.20 -2.66 1.83
N TYR A 185 13.07 -3.22 2.23
CA TYR A 185 12.05 -3.77 1.36
C TYR A 185 10.85 -2.80 1.34
N SER A 186 10.71 -2.09 0.24
CA SER A 186 9.62 -1.15 0.01
C SER A 186 8.36 -1.86 -0.48
N GLY A 187 7.20 -1.24 -0.29
CA GLY A 187 5.94 -1.72 -0.86
C GLY A 187 5.94 -1.77 -2.38
N HIS A 188 6.75 -0.95 -3.04
CA HIS A 188 6.87 -0.94 -4.51
C HIS A 188 8.32 -0.84 -4.96
N GLY A 189 8.62 -1.49 -6.11
CA GLY A 189 9.94 -1.49 -6.72
C GLY A 189 10.92 -2.48 -6.08
N PRO A 190 12.20 -2.42 -6.46
CA PRO A 190 13.22 -3.36 -5.99
C PRO A 190 13.64 -3.10 -4.55
N ALA A 191 14.34 -4.08 -3.96
CA ALA A 191 14.98 -3.92 -2.67
C ALA A 191 15.94 -2.72 -2.67
N ILE A 192 15.95 -1.95 -1.58
CA ILE A 192 16.79 -0.77 -1.40
C ILE A 192 18.08 -1.22 -0.73
N THR A 193 19.16 -1.30 -1.50
CA THR A 193 20.51 -1.68 -1.02
C THR A 193 21.36 -0.46 -0.64
N ASP A 194 20.95 0.74 -1.05
CA ASP A 194 21.58 2.01 -0.68
C ASP A 194 20.52 2.88 0.04
N LEU A 195 20.26 2.54 1.30
CA LEU A 195 19.35 3.27 2.17
C LEU A 195 19.75 4.74 2.36
N PRO A 196 21.04 5.10 2.59
CA PRO A 196 21.45 6.49 2.70
C PRO A 196 21.07 7.33 1.47
N ALA A 197 21.27 6.81 0.26
CA ALA A 197 20.91 7.52 -0.96
C ALA A 197 19.38 7.66 -1.12
N ALA A 198 18.60 6.63 -0.78
CA ALA A 198 17.13 6.67 -0.81
C ALA A 198 16.60 7.71 0.19
N ILE A 199 17.09 7.70 1.42
CA ILE A 199 16.77 8.68 2.48
C ILE A 199 17.14 10.10 2.02
N GLY A 200 18.31 10.28 1.40
CA GLY A 200 18.72 11.56 0.85
C GLY A 200 17.76 12.08 -0.23
N ARG A 201 17.23 11.20 -1.09
CA ARG A 201 16.19 11.57 -2.08
C ARG A 201 14.89 11.97 -1.40
N ALA A 202 14.43 11.19 -0.42
CA ALA A 202 13.23 11.49 0.36
C ALA A 202 13.32 12.85 1.08
N ARG A 203 14.43 13.13 1.75
CA ARG A 203 14.66 14.44 2.41
C ARG A 203 14.61 15.60 1.43
N ARG A 204 15.22 15.46 0.26
CA ARG A 204 15.14 16.50 -0.80
C ARG A 204 13.72 16.70 -1.31
N ARG A 205 12.93 15.63 -1.42
CA ARG A 205 11.51 15.72 -1.80
C ARG A 205 10.71 16.48 -0.75
N ILE A 206 10.84 16.12 0.51
CA ILE A 206 10.18 16.74 1.64
C ILE A 206 10.56 18.23 1.77
N ALA A 207 11.85 18.56 1.60
CA ALA A 207 12.31 19.95 1.63
C ALA A 207 11.65 20.81 0.52
N ARG A 208 11.48 20.26 -0.70
CA ARG A 208 10.75 20.96 -1.76
C ARG A 208 9.26 21.13 -1.44
N TRP A 209 8.63 20.14 -0.84
CA TRP A 209 7.23 20.22 -0.45
C TRP A 209 6.99 21.25 0.66
N ARG A 210 7.94 21.44 1.57
CA ARG A 210 7.89 22.52 2.58
C ARG A 210 7.97 23.91 1.95
N GLN A 211 8.69 24.05 0.83
CA GLN A 211 8.77 25.32 0.09
C GLN A 211 7.54 25.59 -0.77
N ASP A 212 6.94 24.54 -1.31
CA ASP A 212 5.76 24.60 -2.15
C ASP A 212 4.79 23.45 -1.83
N PRO A 213 3.88 23.65 -0.87
CA PRO A 213 2.93 22.62 -0.42
C PRO A 213 1.97 22.11 -1.53
N GLN A 214 1.71 22.89 -2.57
CA GLN A 214 0.87 22.44 -3.69
C GLN A 214 1.49 21.25 -4.42
N GLN A 215 2.81 21.11 -4.40
CA GLN A 215 3.51 19.96 -5.00
C GLN A 215 3.14 18.63 -4.34
N ILE A 216 2.69 18.64 -3.08
CA ILE A 216 2.23 17.41 -2.40
C ILE A 216 0.99 16.87 -3.11
N ALA A 217 0.00 17.73 -3.33
CA ALA A 217 -1.23 17.36 -4.02
C ALA A 217 -0.96 16.92 -5.46
N TRP A 218 -0.13 17.66 -6.19
CA TRP A 218 0.28 17.27 -7.55
C TRP A 218 0.99 15.91 -7.58
N HIS A 219 1.85 15.64 -6.60
CA HIS A 219 2.54 14.36 -6.50
C HIS A 219 1.54 13.23 -6.23
N ALA A 220 0.65 13.38 -5.25
CA ALA A 220 -0.38 12.41 -4.93
C ALA A 220 -1.30 12.15 -6.13
N CYS A 221 -1.84 13.21 -6.74
CA CYS A 221 -2.75 13.09 -7.88
C CYS A 221 -2.12 12.36 -9.06
N LYS A 222 -0.86 12.66 -9.42
CA LYS A 222 -0.17 11.95 -10.51
C LYS A 222 0.04 10.47 -10.22
N ARG A 223 0.36 10.12 -8.97
CA ARG A 223 0.53 8.71 -8.56
C ARG A 223 -0.78 7.95 -8.61
N ILE A 224 -1.84 8.52 -8.02
CA ILE A 224 -3.17 7.92 -8.01
C ILE A 224 -3.72 7.81 -9.44
N PHE A 225 -3.54 8.84 -10.27
CA PHE A 225 -3.97 8.84 -11.66
C PHE A 225 -3.29 7.76 -12.50
N SER A 226 -1.96 7.64 -12.38
CA SER A 226 -1.22 6.58 -13.05
C SER A 226 -1.69 5.18 -12.62
N HIS A 227 -1.88 4.97 -11.31
CA HIS A 227 -2.40 3.70 -10.79
C HIS A 227 -3.84 3.41 -11.28
N MET A 228 -4.71 4.43 -11.29
CA MET A 228 -6.06 4.30 -11.84
C MET A 228 -6.04 3.86 -13.32
N LEU A 229 -5.16 4.43 -14.13
CA LEU A 229 -5.03 4.02 -15.53
C LEU A 229 -4.56 2.56 -15.68
N MET A 230 -3.72 2.07 -14.77
CA MET A 230 -3.34 0.65 -14.74
C MET A 230 -4.55 -0.25 -14.48
N LEU A 231 -5.40 0.14 -13.53
CA LEU A 231 -6.60 -0.61 -13.16
C LEU A 231 -7.69 -0.58 -14.24
N GLU A 232 -7.84 0.54 -14.92
CA GLU A 232 -8.81 0.74 -16.01
C GLU A 232 -8.31 0.20 -17.37
N CYS A 233 -7.07 -0.32 -17.42
CA CYS A 233 -6.40 -0.71 -18.67
C CYS A 233 -6.29 0.45 -19.65
N GLY A 234 -6.16 1.66 -19.15
CA GLY A 234 -6.19 2.92 -19.88
C GLY A 234 -7.58 3.49 -20.13
N LEU A 235 -7.64 4.74 -20.55
CA LEU A 235 -8.87 5.46 -20.82
C LEU A 235 -8.83 6.18 -22.17
N THR A 236 -9.91 6.07 -22.94
CA THR A 236 -10.11 6.93 -24.12
C THR A 236 -10.41 8.36 -23.68
N GLU A 237 -10.19 9.33 -24.55
CA GLU A 237 -10.48 10.74 -24.29
C GLU A 237 -11.93 10.95 -23.81
N ALA A 238 -12.88 10.29 -24.44
CA ALA A 238 -14.32 10.39 -24.08
C ALA A 238 -14.62 9.86 -22.67
N ARG A 239 -13.87 8.88 -22.16
CA ARG A 239 -14.05 8.32 -20.83
C ARG A 239 -13.29 9.05 -19.75
N LEU A 240 -12.27 9.82 -20.10
CA LEU A 240 -11.31 10.36 -19.15
C LEU A 240 -11.96 11.28 -18.10
N VAL A 241 -12.64 12.34 -18.53
CA VAL A 241 -13.29 13.30 -17.61
C VAL A 241 -14.40 12.64 -16.79
N PRO A 242 -15.34 11.86 -17.37
CA PRO A 242 -16.36 11.17 -16.58
C PRO A 242 -15.78 10.23 -15.52
N THR A 243 -14.72 9.47 -15.87
CA THR A 243 -14.08 8.55 -14.92
C THR A 243 -13.39 9.33 -13.80
N LEU A 244 -12.61 10.36 -14.11
CA LEU A 244 -11.97 11.21 -13.10
C LEU A 244 -12.99 11.86 -12.17
N ALA A 245 -14.08 12.42 -12.71
CA ALA A 245 -15.13 13.07 -11.93
C ALA A 245 -15.84 12.12 -10.96
N SER A 246 -15.84 10.81 -11.24
CA SER A 246 -16.41 9.79 -10.36
C SER A 246 -15.48 9.38 -9.21
N MET A 247 -14.20 9.78 -9.26
CA MET A 247 -13.21 9.37 -8.25
C MET A 247 -13.29 10.24 -6.99
N PRO A 248 -13.36 9.64 -5.79
CA PRO A 248 -13.51 10.38 -4.53
C PRO A 248 -12.40 11.42 -4.29
N TRP A 249 -11.16 11.13 -4.72
CA TRP A 249 -10.01 12.02 -4.54
C TRP A 249 -10.01 13.24 -5.45
N PHE A 250 -10.67 13.16 -6.62
CA PHE A 250 -10.46 14.11 -7.71
C PHE A 250 -11.01 15.52 -7.41
N GLY A 251 -12.27 15.63 -7.00
CA GLY A 251 -12.91 16.93 -6.76
C GLY A 251 -12.27 17.72 -5.62
N ALA A 252 -11.92 17.04 -4.54
CA ALA A 252 -11.29 17.69 -3.38
C ALA A 252 -9.91 18.26 -3.72
N ASN A 253 -9.09 17.50 -4.47
CA ASN A 253 -7.77 17.97 -4.92
C ASN A 253 -7.87 19.08 -5.96
N ALA A 254 -8.84 19.02 -6.89
CA ALA A 254 -9.11 20.11 -7.83
C ALA A 254 -9.39 21.41 -7.08
N ALA A 255 -10.31 21.37 -6.11
CA ALA A 255 -10.67 22.54 -5.30
C ALA A 255 -9.47 23.10 -4.51
N MET A 256 -8.67 22.23 -3.88
CA MET A 256 -7.48 22.64 -3.14
C MET A 256 -6.44 23.31 -4.03
N LEU A 257 -6.30 22.85 -5.28
CA LEU A 257 -5.37 23.41 -6.25
C LEU A 257 -5.95 24.62 -7.02
N GLY A 258 -7.20 25.03 -6.74
CA GLY A 258 -7.84 26.19 -7.34
C GLY A 258 -8.37 25.95 -8.75
N PHE A 259 -8.62 24.71 -9.14
CA PHE A 259 -9.15 24.34 -10.45
C PHE A 259 -10.65 24.01 -10.40
N SER A 260 -11.35 24.28 -11.51
CA SER A 260 -12.59 23.55 -11.80
C SER A 260 -12.27 22.09 -12.17
N PRO A 261 -13.21 21.14 -12.00
CA PRO A 261 -12.96 19.74 -12.35
C PRO A 261 -12.45 19.54 -13.79
N ASP A 262 -13.05 20.19 -14.78
CA ASP A 262 -12.63 20.07 -16.18
C ASP A 262 -11.23 20.63 -16.41
N ALA A 263 -10.92 21.79 -15.84
CA ALA A 263 -9.61 22.41 -15.94
C ALA A 263 -8.55 21.53 -15.23
N PHE A 264 -8.90 20.91 -14.09
CA PHE A 264 -8.00 20.01 -13.39
C PHE A 264 -7.73 18.73 -14.16
N ALA A 265 -8.74 18.13 -14.81
CA ALA A 265 -8.53 16.97 -15.66
C ALA A 265 -7.53 17.26 -16.78
N ALA A 266 -7.69 18.36 -17.49
CA ALA A 266 -6.78 18.78 -18.56
C ALA A 266 -5.36 19.04 -18.03
N ALA A 267 -5.23 19.74 -16.90
CA ALA A 267 -3.95 20.04 -16.26
C ALA A 267 -3.25 18.76 -15.77
N LEU A 268 -3.99 17.82 -15.15
CA LEU A 268 -3.45 16.55 -14.65
C LEU A 268 -2.90 15.68 -15.77
N VAL A 269 -3.62 15.58 -16.88
CA VAL A 269 -3.15 14.87 -18.08
C VAL A 269 -1.89 15.51 -18.61
N THR A 270 -1.90 16.84 -18.78
CA THR A 270 -0.74 17.61 -19.29
C THR A 270 0.50 17.40 -18.42
N GLU A 271 0.36 17.54 -17.11
CA GLU A 271 1.46 17.35 -16.15
C GLU A 271 1.93 15.90 -16.07
N SER A 272 1.03 14.94 -16.25
CA SER A 272 1.39 13.51 -16.26
C SER A 272 2.12 13.11 -17.54
N LEU A 273 1.72 13.65 -18.69
CA LEU A 273 2.44 13.49 -19.97
C LEU A 273 3.84 14.12 -19.90
N ARG A 274 3.94 15.34 -19.34
CA ARG A 274 5.24 16.03 -19.17
C ARG A 274 6.21 15.27 -18.27
N ALA A 275 5.68 14.52 -17.31
CA ALA A 275 6.46 13.71 -16.38
C ALA A 275 6.72 12.28 -16.89
N ASP A 276 6.35 11.96 -18.13
CA ASP A 276 6.42 10.63 -18.73
C ASP A 276 5.72 9.53 -17.88
N ALA A 277 4.77 9.93 -17.02
CA ALA A 277 4.02 9.00 -16.19
C ALA A 277 2.88 8.32 -16.95
N VAL A 278 2.39 8.97 -18.02
CA VAL A 278 1.34 8.45 -18.90
C VAL A 278 1.70 8.74 -20.37
N ALA A 279 1.10 8.00 -21.28
CA ALA A 279 1.27 8.21 -22.72
C ALA A 279 -0.02 7.84 -23.47
N TRP A 280 -0.27 8.53 -24.60
CA TRP A 280 -1.29 8.12 -25.55
C TRP A 280 -0.78 6.98 -26.43
N ARG A 281 -1.51 5.88 -26.50
CA ARG A 281 -1.25 4.74 -27.39
C ARG A 281 -2.57 4.34 -28.05
N ASP A 282 -2.64 4.39 -29.35
CA ASP A 282 -3.82 4.02 -30.15
C ASP A 282 -5.14 4.67 -29.68
N GLY A 283 -5.08 5.95 -29.30
CA GLY A 283 -6.24 6.71 -28.81
C GLY A 283 -6.63 6.41 -27.35
N VAL A 284 -5.81 5.65 -26.61
CA VAL A 284 -6.00 5.33 -25.20
C VAL A 284 -4.86 5.94 -24.37
N LEU A 285 -5.19 6.66 -23.33
CA LEU A 285 -4.23 7.16 -22.34
C LEU A 285 -3.89 6.02 -21.36
N VAL A 286 -2.62 5.64 -21.31
CA VAL A 286 -2.14 4.52 -20.47
C VAL A 286 -1.02 4.97 -19.53
N ALA A 287 -0.85 4.29 -18.41
CA ALA A 287 0.31 4.44 -17.55
C ALA A 287 1.57 3.90 -18.25
N THR A 288 2.71 4.57 -18.05
CA THR A 288 4.00 4.16 -18.65
C THR A 288 4.79 3.23 -17.74
N ALA A 289 4.57 3.30 -16.41
CA ALA A 289 5.26 2.40 -15.48
C ALA A 289 4.90 0.93 -15.76
N PRO A 290 5.86 0.01 -15.65
CA PRO A 290 5.61 -1.43 -15.80
C PRO A 290 4.49 -1.88 -14.86
N HIS A 291 3.51 -2.56 -15.40
CA HIS A 291 2.38 -3.09 -14.64
C HIS A 291 1.78 -4.30 -15.34
N ARG A 292 1.08 -5.13 -14.55
CA ARG A 292 0.25 -6.22 -15.08
C ARG A 292 -1.15 -5.69 -15.35
N VAL A 293 -1.73 -6.13 -16.44
CA VAL A 293 -3.14 -5.86 -16.75
C VAL A 293 -4.00 -6.67 -15.77
N PRO A 294 -4.89 -6.02 -14.99
CA PRO A 294 -5.82 -6.74 -14.14
C PRO A 294 -6.71 -7.69 -14.96
N PRO A 295 -7.20 -8.79 -14.35
CA PRO A 295 -8.14 -9.68 -15.04
C PRO A 295 -9.37 -8.91 -15.52
N PRO A 296 -9.97 -9.26 -16.68
CA PRO A 296 -11.20 -8.65 -17.15
C PRO A 296 -12.28 -8.67 -16.06
N HIS A 297 -13.01 -7.55 -15.91
CA HIS A 297 -14.11 -7.42 -14.96
C HIS A 297 -13.73 -7.58 -13.47
N TRP A 298 -12.44 -7.49 -13.13
CA TRP A 298 -11.97 -7.63 -11.75
C TRP A 298 -12.70 -6.70 -10.77
N ALA A 299 -13.10 -5.51 -11.21
CA ALA A 299 -13.83 -4.52 -10.40
C ALA A 299 -15.32 -4.85 -10.25
N GLN A 300 -15.87 -5.80 -11.01
CA GLN A 300 -17.30 -6.14 -11.04
C GLN A 300 -17.60 -7.43 -10.27
N GLY A 301 -16.59 -8.19 -9.91
CA GLY A 301 -16.73 -9.48 -9.23
C GLY A 301 -16.08 -9.51 -7.85
N PRO A 302 -16.32 -10.57 -7.07
CA PRO A 302 -15.60 -10.81 -5.85
C PRO A 302 -14.11 -10.97 -6.15
N THR A 303 -13.26 -10.41 -5.31
CA THR A 303 -11.80 -10.52 -5.44
C THR A 303 -11.26 -11.88 -5.01
N ARG A 304 -12.13 -12.82 -4.65
CA ARG A 304 -11.82 -14.18 -4.26
C ARG A 304 -12.18 -15.17 -5.37
N PRO A 305 -11.52 -16.33 -5.46
CA PRO A 305 -11.93 -17.41 -6.33
C PRO A 305 -13.39 -17.84 -6.10
N ALA A 306 -14.08 -18.21 -7.19
CA ALA A 306 -15.49 -18.57 -7.13
C ALA A 306 -15.79 -19.85 -6.32
N ASP A 307 -14.79 -20.71 -6.16
CA ASP A 307 -14.85 -21.96 -5.39
C ASP A 307 -14.64 -21.77 -3.88
N TRP A 308 -14.32 -20.56 -3.43
CA TRP A 308 -14.22 -20.29 -2.01
C TRP A 308 -15.61 -20.12 -1.40
N PRO A 309 -15.93 -20.86 -0.31
CA PRO A 309 -17.21 -20.74 0.33
C PRO A 309 -17.44 -19.31 0.86
N ALA A 310 -18.67 -18.83 0.72
CA ALA A 310 -19.07 -17.56 1.35
C ALA A 310 -18.93 -17.70 2.87
N GLN A 311 -18.06 -16.87 3.47
CA GLN A 311 -18.01 -16.78 4.93
C GLN A 311 -18.91 -15.65 5.41
N PRO A 312 -19.72 -15.87 6.45
CA PRO A 312 -20.36 -14.78 7.15
C PRO A 312 -19.24 -13.89 7.73
N MET A 313 -19.35 -12.57 7.53
CA MET A 313 -18.49 -11.61 8.22
C MET A 313 -18.56 -11.87 9.73
N PRO A 314 -17.45 -12.14 10.42
CA PRO A 314 -17.46 -12.11 11.86
C PRO A 314 -17.88 -10.71 12.30
N ALA A 315 -18.78 -10.65 13.30
CA ALA A 315 -19.09 -9.39 13.95
C ALA A 315 -17.76 -8.70 14.31
N GLN A 316 -17.68 -7.39 14.09
CA GLN A 316 -16.48 -6.60 14.37
C GLN A 316 -16.11 -6.74 15.85
N CYS A 317 -15.33 -7.73 16.16
CA CYS A 317 -14.64 -7.82 17.43
C CYS A 317 -13.30 -7.12 17.22
N LEU A 318 -13.14 -5.96 17.86
CA LEU A 318 -11.77 -5.47 18.14
C LEU A 318 -11.13 -6.54 19.01
N PRO A 319 -10.09 -7.23 18.56
CA PRO A 319 -9.57 -8.36 19.28
C PRO A 319 -8.92 -7.92 20.58
N ASP A 320 -9.07 -8.77 21.57
CA ASP A 320 -8.33 -8.71 22.82
C ASP A 320 -6.82 -8.68 22.53
N GLN A 321 -6.15 -7.62 22.99
CA GLN A 321 -4.70 -7.42 22.85
C GLN A 321 -3.86 -8.53 23.51
N SER A 322 -4.50 -9.45 24.25
CA SER A 322 -3.88 -10.57 24.94
C SER A 322 -3.71 -11.82 24.07
N SER A 323 -4.09 -11.79 22.78
CA SER A 323 -4.04 -12.97 21.92
C SER A 323 -2.64 -13.62 21.91
N PRO A 324 -2.51 -14.88 22.34
CA PRO A 324 -1.22 -15.59 22.41
C PRO A 324 -0.58 -15.83 21.03
N VAL A 325 -1.33 -15.63 19.95
CA VAL A 325 -0.89 -15.86 18.57
C VAL A 325 0.24 -14.92 18.15
N TRP A 326 0.38 -13.76 18.82
CA TRP A 326 1.36 -12.72 18.46
C TRP A 326 2.48 -12.53 19.50
N ARG A 327 2.48 -13.29 20.59
CA ARG A 327 3.54 -13.26 21.63
C ARG A 327 4.61 -14.30 21.39
#